data_797506f036ce003240f0dded75d03a44
#
_entry.id   797506f036ce003240f0dded75d03a44
#
_cell.length_a   1.000
_cell.length_b   1.000
_cell.length_c   1.000
_cell.angle_alpha   90.00
_cell.angle_beta   90.00
_cell.angle_gamma   90.00
#
_symmetry.space_group_name_H-M   'P 1'
#
loop_
_entity.id
_entity.type
_entity.pdbx_description
1 polymer ?
#
loop_
_entity_poly.entity_id
_entity_poly.type
_entity_poly.pdbx_seq_one_letter_code
_entity_poly.pdbx_strand_id
1 'polypeptide(L)'
;MSARICITGASGYLGRALCRKLDRSRVLALVRAGSAARVEPGVASLELDVFDAGQLTRALAPGDTVVHLIGTPHPNPSKAAEFRRVDLASLQACASAAGRARVAHFVYVSVAQPAPVMQAYVEARQAGEAAIAEAGLAATILRPWYVLGPGHRWPYLLLPLYAIAELWPGTRDTARRLGMVTLEQMSRALARAIGDPPPAGTRRVLDVPGIRAA
;
A
#
# COMPACT_ATOMS: atom_id res chain seq x y z
N MET A 1 6.01 -20.16 16.11
CA MET A 1 6.10 -18.70 16.29
C MET A 1 5.16 -18.06 15.26
N SER A 2 4.34 -17.09 15.65
CA SER A 2 3.44 -16.40 14.71
C SER A 2 4.28 -15.57 13.72
N ALA A 3 3.94 -15.61 12.42
CA ALA A 3 4.64 -14.86 11.38
C ALA A 3 4.63 -13.34 11.68
N ARG A 4 5.76 -12.66 11.46
CA ARG A 4 5.88 -11.21 11.66
C ARG A 4 5.22 -10.46 10.51
N ILE A 5 4.83 -9.21 10.79
CA ILE A 5 4.30 -8.27 9.82
C ILE A 5 5.30 -7.12 9.69
N CYS A 6 6.07 -7.13 8.60
CA CYS A 6 7.09 -6.12 8.33
C CYS A 6 6.49 -4.98 7.49
N ILE A 7 6.46 -3.75 8.02
CA ILE A 7 5.78 -2.63 7.37
C ILE A 7 6.79 -1.55 6.96
N THR A 8 6.96 -1.33 5.66
CA THR A 8 7.64 -0.14 5.16
C THR A 8 6.65 1.03 5.07
N GLY A 9 7.07 2.23 5.44
CA GLY A 9 6.17 3.39 5.53
C GLY A 9 5.27 3.41 6.78
N ALA A 10 5.60 2.63 7.82
CA ALA A 10 4.85 2.53 9.08
C ALA A 10 4.67 3.88 9.81
N SER A 11 5.60 4.83 9.65
CA SER A 11 5.53 6.18 10.22
C SER A 11 4.60 7.13 9.45
N GLY A 12 4.09 6.70 8.28
CA GLY A 12 3.21 7.47 7.41
C GLY A 12 1.74 7.43 7.83
N TYR A 13 0.89 8.13 7.06
CA TYR A 13 -0.54 8.27 7.33
C TYR A 13 -1.27 6.91 7.42
N LEU A 14 -1.15 6.07 6.38
CA LEU A 14 -1.75 4.73 6.35
C LEU A 14 -1.05 3.78 7.33
N GLY A 15 0.29 3.87 7.43
CA GLY A 15 1.08 2.97 8.28
C GLY A 15 0.70 3.08 9.75
N ARG A 16 0.58 4.30 10.30
CA ARG A 16 0.14 4.50 11.68
C ARG A 16 -1.29 4.02 11.92
N ALA A 17 -2.20 4.28 10.97
CA ALA A 17 -3.58 3.79 11.07
C ALA A 17 -3.65 2.26 11.07
N LEU A 18 -2.84 1.61 10.26
CA LEU A 18 -2.74 0.15 10.21
C LEU A 18 -2.15 -0.42 11.52
N CYS A 19 -1.04 0.15 12.01
CA CYS A 19 -0.39 -0.31 13.24
C CYS A 19 -1.33 -0.29 14.46
N ARG A 20 -2.30 0.65 14.50
CA ARG A 20 -3.32 0.69 15.57
C ARG A 20 -4.32 -0.48 15.52
N LYS A 21 -4.48 -1.13 14.35
CA LYS A 21 -5.41 -2.25 14.15
C LYS A 21 -4.76 -3.63 14.29
N LEU A 22 -3.44 -3.69 14.28
CA LEU A 22 -2.70 -4.94 14.34
C LEU A 22 -2.24 -5.27 15.77
N ASP A 23 -1.98 -6.54 16.02
CA ASP A 23 -1.22 -6.97 17.20
C ASP A 23 0.21 -6.43 17.08
N ARG A 24 0.52 -5.42 17.88
CA ARG A 24 1.80 -4.68 17.83
C ARG A 24 3.00 -5.57 18.12
N SER A 25 2.82 -6.64 18.88
CA SER A 25 3.90 -7.59 19.19
C SER A 25 4.41 -8.35 17.96
N ARG A 26 3.58 -8.41 16.91
CA ARG A 26 3.89 -9.06 15.64
C ARG A 26 4.41 -8.07 14.58
N VAL A 27 4.33 -6.77 14.82
CA VAL A 27 4.69 -5.74 13.84
C VAL A 27 6.15 -5.32 14.00
N LEU A 28 6.88 -5.31 12.88
CA LEU A 28 8.19 -4.70 12.75
C LEU A 28 8.11 -3.57 11.72
N ALA A 29 8.25 -2.34 12.17
CA ALA A 29 8.30 -1.15 11.33
C ALA A 29 9.69 -0.99 10.71
N LEU A 30 9.80 -1.07 9.39
CA LEU A 30 11.02 -0.79 8.64
C LEU A 30 11.01 0.67 8.23
N VAL A 31 11.86 1.48 8.85
CA VAL A 31 11.82 2.93 8.72
C VAL A 31 13.19 3.49 8.36
N ARG A 32 13.22 4.64 7.68
CA ARG A 32 14.46 5.37 7.44
C ARG A 32 15.01 5.95 8.75
N ALA A 33 16.30 6.21 8.78
CA ALA A 33 16.98 6.85 9.91
C ALA A 33 16.24 8.10 10.41
N GLY A 34 16.10 8.24 11.72
CA GLY A 34 15.41 9.32 12.40
C GLY A 34 13.87 9.29 12.30
N SER A 35 13.29 8.19 11.83
CA SER A 35 11.81 8.07 11.71
C SER A 35 11.19 7.16 12.77
N ALA A 36 11.97 6.49 13.61
CA ALA A 36 11.46 5.58 14.63
C ALA A 36 10.49 6.26 15.62
N ALA A 37 10.79 7.48 16.05
CA ALA A 37 9.93 8.25 16.97
C ALA A 37 8.54 8.58 16.41
N ARG A 38 8.31 8.44 15.10
CA ARG A 38 7.02 8.68 14.44
C ARG A 38 6.19 7.42 14.22
N VAL A 39 6.74 6.26 14.57
CA VAL A 39 6.01 4.99 14.55
C VAL A 39 5.02 4.96 15.71
N GLU A 40 3.94 4.22 15.55
CA GLU A 40 2.92 4.07 16.60
C GLU A 40 3.55 3.47 17.88
N PRO A 41 3.29 4.05 19.07
CA PRO A 41 3.86 3.56 20.33
C PRO A 41 3.62 2.08 20.56
N GLY A 42 4.63 1.36 21.03
CA GLY A 42 4.58 -0.09 21.27
C GLY A 42 4.83 -0.97 20.05
N VAL A 43 5.11 -0.39 18.89
CA VAL A 43 5.54 -1.10 17.69
C VAL A 43 7.06 -1.11 17.62
N ALA A 44 7.66 -2.30 17.48
CA ALA A 44 9.10 -2.44 17.26
C ALA A 44 9.51 -1.79 15.93
N SER A 45 10.64 -1.10 15.89
CA SER A 45 11.14 -0.47 14.67
C SER A 45 12.60 -0.82 14.42
N LEU A 46 12.96 -0.94 13.12
CA LEU A 46 14.31 -1.12 12.63
C LEU A 46 14.62 -0.02 11.62
N GLU A 47 15.64 0.77 11.88
CA GLU A 47 16.11 1.79 10.96
C GLU A 47 17.01 1.16 9.89
N LEU A 48 16.70 1.43 8.62
CA LEU A 48 17.43 0.97 7.46
C LEU A 48 17.17 1.87 6.24
N ASP A 49 18.00 1.72 5.21
CA ASP A 49 17.71 2.32 3.92
C ASP A 49 16.71 1.45 3.15
N VAL A 50 15.50 1.98 2.93
CA VAL A 50 14.40 1.30 2.21
C VAL A 50 14.66 1.15 0.71
N PHE A 51 15.69 1.77 0.17
CA PHE A 51 16.16 1.60 -1.20
C PHE A 51 17.26 0.54 -1.32
N ASP A 52 17.84 0.10 -0.21
CA ASP A 52 18.83 -0.97 -0.17
C ASP A 52 18.17 -2.34 0.00
N ALA A 53 18.05 -3.05 -1.11
CA ALA A 53 17.46 -4.39 -1.10
C ALA A 53 18.27 -5.41 -0.25
N GLY A 54 19.56 -5.17 -0.03
CA GLY A 54 20.42 -6.02 0.83
C GLY A 54 20.07 -5.84 2.30
N GLN A 55 19.92 -4.60 2.78
CA GLN A 55 19.46 -4.32 4.15
C GLN A 55 18.08 -4.88 4.40
N LEU A 56 17.15 -4.65 3.45
CA LEU A 56 15.79 -5.21 3.52
C LEU A 56 15.81 -6.74 3.58
N THR A 57 16.62 -7.42 2.75
CA THR A 57 16.71 -8.89 2.76
C THR A 57 17.18 -9.42 4.13
N ARG A 58 18.15 -8.75 4.77
CA ARG A 58 18.62 -9.12 6.12
C ARG A 58 17.60 -8.88 7.22
N ALA A 59 16.69 -7.92 7.03
CA ALA A 59 15.64 -7.60 7.99
C ALA A 59 14.44 -8.57 7.92
N LEU A 60 14.21 -9.19 6.75
CA LEU A 60 13.11 -10.09 6.49
C LEU A 60 13.47 -11.54 6.76
N ALA A 61 12.46 -12.37 7.07
CA ALA A 61 12.63 -13.80 7.27
C ALA A 61 11.58 -14.60 6.45
N PRO A 62 11.87 -15.89 6.16
CA PRO A 62 10.87 -16.76 5.56
C PRO A 62 9.58 -16.81 6.40
N GLY A 63 8.44 -16.74 5.74
CA GLY A 63 7.14 -16.73 6.41
C GLY A 63 6.63 -15.37 6.87
N ASP A 64 7.44 -14.31 6.83
CA ASP A 64 6.96 -12.95 7.14
C ASP A 64 5.88 -12.49 6.14
N THR A 65 5.00 -11.58 6.58
CA THR A 65 4.16 -10.77 5.70
C THR A 65 4.77 -9.38 5.56
N VAL A 66 5.03 -8.94 4.34
CA VAL A 66 5.52 -7.58 4.05
C VAL A 66 4.37 -6.68 3.62
N VAL A 67 4.26 -5.49 4.20
CA VAL A 67 3.28 -4.47 3.82
C VAL A 67 4.04 -3.24 3.34
N HIS A 68 3.93 -2.92 2.05
CA HIS A 68 4.61 -1.77 1.45
C HIS A 68 3.67 -0.58 1.32
N LEU A 69 3.93 0.46 2.14
CA LEU A 69 3.12 1.69 2.22
C LEU A 69 3.91 2.95 1.89
N ILE A 70 5.14 2.82 1.37
CA ILE A 70 5.91 3.99 0.94
C ILE A 70 5.28 4.59 -0.30
N GLY A 71 5.19 5.90 -0.31
CA GLY A 71 4.70 6.67 -1.45
C GLY A 71 4.90 8.16 -1.26
N THR A 72 4.94 8.88 -2.38
CA THR A 72 5.04 10.33 -2.41
C THR A 72 3.78 10.96 -1.83
N PRO A 73 3.89 11.82 -0.79
CA PRO A 73 2.74 12.47 -0.20
C PRO A 73 2.14 13.50 -1.17
N HIS A 74 0.80 13.67 -1.11
CA HIS A 74 0.05 14.61 -1.94
C HIS A 74 0.43 14.52 -3.43
N PRO A 75 0.17 13.38 -4.08
CA PRO A 75 0.54 13.18 -5.48
C PRO A 75 -0.13 14.23 -6.38
N ASN A 76 0.64 14.80 -7.30
CA ASN A 76 0.18 15.73 -8.32
C ASN A 76 1.08 15.60 -9.57
N PRO A 77 0.66 16.10 -10.74
CA PRO A 77 1.40 15.90 -12.00
C PRO A 77 2.86 16.40 -11.97
N SER A 78 3.19 17.42 -11.17
CA SER A 78 4.56 17.96 -11.11
C SER A 78 5.55 17.02 -10.43
N LYS A 79 5.07 15.99 -9.72
CA LYS A 79 5.89 15.02 -8.97
C LYS A 79 6.25 13.75 -9.75
N ALA A 80 6.13 13.77 -11.08
CA ALA A 80 6.40 12.59 -11.91
C ALA A 80 7.79 11.95 -11.65
N ALA A 81 8.83 12.77 -11.46
CA ALA A 81 10.15 12.27 -11.12
C ALA A 81 10.22 11.62 -9.71
N GLU A 82 9.45 12.16 -8.74
CA GLU A 82 9.38 11.60 -7.39
C GLU A 82 8.70 10.22 -7.38
N PHE A 83 7.66 10.01 -8.18
CA PHE A 83 6.99 8.72 -8.28
C PHE A 83 7.94 7.60 -8.73
N ARG A 84 8.85 7.91 -9.66
CA ARG A 84 9.87 6.94 -10.08
C ARG A 84 10.95 6.74 -9.01
N ARG A 85 11.48 7.85 -8.47
CA ARG A 85 12.61 7.83 -7.53
C ARG A 85 12.23 7.32 -6.15
N VAL A 86 11.01 7.55 -5.68
CA VAL A 86 10.56 7.16 -4.34
C VAL A 86 9.65 5.96 -4.42
N ASP A 87 8.50 6.08 -5.10
CA ASP A 87 7.45 5.05 -5.07
C ASP A 87 7.92 3.76 -5.75
N LEU A 88 8.39 3.86 -6.99
CA LEU A 88 8.81 2.70 -7.75
C LEU A 88 10.12 2.11 -7.22
N ALA A 89 11.14 2.94 -6.98
CA ALA A 89 12.45 2.44 -6.56
C ALA A 89 12.39 1.73 -5.18
N SER A 90 11.67 2.29 -4.20
CA SER A 90 11.49 1.64 -2.89
C SER A 90 10.71 0.33 -3.00
N LEU A 91 9.69 0.28 -3.87
CA LEU A 91 8.95 -0.95 -4.09
C LEU A 91 9.80 -2.03 -4.76
N GLN A 92 10.56 -1.69 -5.81
CA GLN A 92 11.44 -2.64 -6.48
C GLN A 92 12.47 -3.23 -5.52
N ALA A 93 13.11 -2.41 -4.69
CA ALA A 93 14.03 -2.87 -3.65
C ALA A 93 13.32 -3.81 -2.66
N CYS A 94 12.12 -3.44 -2.21
CA CYS A 94 11.35 -4.22 -1.24
C CYS A 94 10.84 -5.54 -1.84
N ALA A 95 10.31 -5.56 -3.06
CA ALA A 95 9.84 -6.77 -3.73
C ALA A 95 10.99 -7.74 -4.01
N SER A 96 12.13 -7.23 -4.49
CA SER A 96 13.35 -8.04 -4.69
C SER A 96 13.86 -8.66 -3.37
N ALA A 97 13.87 -7.88 -2.29
CA ALA A 97 14.26 -8.37 -0.96
C ALA A 97 13.28 -9.42 -0.43
N ALA A 98 11.98 -9.19 -0.58
CA ALA A 98 10.92 -10.11 -0.17
C ALA A 98 11.00 -11.45 -0.89
N GLY A 99 11.26 -11.44 -2.20
CA GLY A 99 11.49 -12.65 -3.00
C GLY A 99 12.72 -13.44 -2.50
N ARG A 100 13.86 -12.75 -2.28
CA ARG A 100 15.08 -13.39 -1.75
C ARG A 100 14.90 -13.95 -0.34
N ALA A 101 14.16 -13.24 0.52
CA ALA A 101 13.86 -13.67 1.87
C ALA A 101 12.78 -14.77 1.94
N ARG A 102 12.11 -15.08 0.83
CA ARG A 102 11.01 -16.05 0.75
C ARG A 102 9.88 -15.73 1.72
N VAL A 103 9.43 -14.46 1.73
CA VAL A 103 8.29 -14.07 2.56
C VAL A 103 7.03 -14.80 2.11
N ALA A 104 6.10 -15.04 3.02
CA ALA A 104 4.88 -15.76 2.72
C ALA A 104 3.86 -14.92 1.96
N HIS A 105 3.84 -13.60 2.20
CA HIS A 105 2.85 -12.70 1.63
C HIS A 105 3.38 -11.28 1.46
N PHE A 106 2.97 -10.62 0.38
CA PHE A 106 3.29 -9.23 0.10
C PHE A 106 2.00 -8.41 -0.10
N VAL A 107 1.80 -7.38 0.72
CA VAL A 107 0.64 -6.47 0.62
C VAL A 107 1.09 -5.13 0.08
N TYR A 108 0.50 -4.67 -1.00
CA TYR A 108 0.86 -3.44 -1.69
C TYR A 108 -0.33 -2.50 -1.86
N VAL A 109 -0.13 -1.22 -1.56
CA VAL A 109 -1.09 -0.16 -1.91
C VAL A 109 -0.67 0.45 -3.24
N SER A 110 -1.41 0.12 -4.28
CA SER A 110 -1.28 0.65 -5.63
C SER A 110 -2.23 1.85 -5.84
N VAL A 111 -2.79 1.98 -7.04
CA VAL A 111 -3.77 3.01 -7.40
C VAL A 111 -4.84 2.43 -8.31
N ALA A 112 -6.06 2.97 -8.25
CA ALA A 112 -7.14 2.60 -9.16
C ALA A 112 -6.72 2.86 -10.62
N GLN A 113 -6.98 1.88 -11.49
CA GLN A 113 -6.56 1.92 -12.88
C GLN A 113 -7.50 1.10 -13.77
N PRO A 114 -7.70 1.51 -15.04
CA PRO A 114 -7.15 2.71 -15.67
C PRO A 114 -7.76 4.00 -15.06
N ALA A 115 -7.00 5.10 -15.10
CA ALA A 115 -7.45 6.41 -14.65
C ALA A 115 -7.19 7.47 -15.73
N PRO A 116 -8.08 8.46 -15.91
CA PRO A 116 -7.96 9.47 -16.97
C PRO A 116 -6.91 10.54 -16.68
N VAL A 117 -6.42 10.62 -15.44
CA VAL A 117 -5.48 11.63 -14.96
C VAL A 117 -4.34 10.97 -14.20
N MET A 118 -3.29 11.73 -13.88
CA MET A 118 -2.15 11.26 -13.09
C MET A 118 -1.37 10.09 -13.74
N GLN A 119 -1.20 10.12 -15.07
CA GLN A 119 -0.61 9.01 -15.84
C GLN A 119 0.74 8.56 -15.28
N ALA A 120 1.67 9.48 -15.01
CA ALA A 120 2.98 9.13 -14.46
C ALA A 120 2.91 8.43 -13.09
N TYR A 121 1.90 8.76 -12.28
CA TYR A 121 1.65 8.07 -11.00
C TYR A 121 1.11 6.66 -11.23
N VAL A 122 0.13 6.52 -12.13
CA VAL A 122 -0.45 5.23 -12.50
C VAL A 122 0.63 4.31 -13.09
N GLU A 123 1.45 4.82 -14.02
CA GLU A 123 2.56 4.07 -14.62
C GLU A 123 3.57 3.56 -13.57
N ALA A 124 3.96 4.42 -12.62
CA ALA A 124 4.87 4.03 -11.54
C ALA A 124 4.28 2.92 -10.66
N ARG A 125 2.97 2.99 -10.37
CA ARG A 125 2.27 1.95 -9.59
C ARG A 125 2.09 0.65 -10.38
N GLN A 126 1.81 0.72 -11.68
CA GLN A 126 1.76 -0.44 -12.57
C GLN A 126 3.11 -1.14 -12.69
N ALA A 127 4.19 -0.38 -12.86
CA ALA A 127 5.55 -0.92 -12.87
C ALA A 127 5.88 -1.61 -11.53
N GLY A 128 5.39 -1.06 -10.40
CA GLY A 128 5.50 -1.70 -9.10
C GLY A 128 4.75 -3.04 -9.01
N GLU A 129 3.54 -3.11 -9.55
CA GLU A 129 2.78 -4.38 -9.61
C GLU A 129 3.49 -5.42 -10.49
N ALA A 130 4.14 -4.98 -11.58
CA ALA A 130 4.96 -5.85 -12.42
C ALA A 130 6.18 -6.40 -11.66
N ALA A 131 6.88 -5.56 -10.89
CA ALA A 131 8.01 -5.99 -10.07
C ALA A 131 7.63 -7.04 -9.00
N ILE A 132 6.44 -6.91 -8.39
CA ILE A 132 5.88 -7.92 -7.47
C ILE A 132 5.66 -9.26 -8.21
N ALA A 133 5.14 -9.19 -9.45
CA ALA A 133 4.91 -10.36 -10.28
C ALA A 133 6.21 -11.07 -10.66
N GLU A 134 7.20 -10.30 -11.10
CA GLU A 134 8.53 -10.79 -11.48
C GLU A 134 9.27 -11.44 -10.30
N ALA A 135 9.04 -10.94 -9.08
CA ALA A 135 9.58 -11.53 -7.87
C ALA A 135 8.85 -12.83 -7.44
N GLY A 136 7.81 -13.27 -8.14
CA GLY A 136 7.05 -14.50 -7.87
C GLY A 136 6.29 -14.49 -6.54
N LEU A 137 5.99 -13.32 -5.99
CA LEU A 137 5.38 -13.18 -4.67
C LEU A 137 3.89 -13.50 -4.68
N ALA A 138 3.43 -14.24 -3.66
CA ALA A 138 2.03 -14.25 -3.28
C ALA A 138 1.66 -12.86 -2.79
N ALA A 139 0.72 -12.15 -3.44
CA ALA A 139 0.48 -10.76 -3.11
C ALA A 139 -1.01 -10.37 -3.09
N THR A 140 -1.34 -9.43 -2.18
CA THR A 140 -2.60 -8.70 -2.21
C THR A 140 -2.34 -7.24 -2.55
N ILE A 141 -2.91 -6.78 -3.65
CA ILE A 141 -2.75 -5.43 -4.20
C ILE A 141 -4.05 -4.66 -3.98
N LEU A 142 -3.98 -3.59 -3.20
CA LEU A 142 -5.12 -2.70 -2.98
C LEU A 142 -5.00 -1.50 -3.93
N ARG A 143 -6.05 -1.21 -4.69
CA ARG A 143 -6.11 -0.14 -5.68
C ARG A 143 -7.10 0.96 -5.28
N PRO A 144 -6.84 1.75 -4.21
CA PRO A 144 -7.66 2.91 -3.89
C PRO A 144 -7.44 3.99 -4.95
N TRP A 145 -8.46 4.88 -5.15
CA TRP A 145 -8.26 6.12 -5.88
C TRP A 145 -7.88 7.24 -4.92
N TYR A 146 -8.71 7.48 -3.94
CA TYR A 146 -8.46 8.49 -2.92
C TYR A 146 -8.82 7.97 -1.53
N VAL A 147 -7.96 8.26 -0.54
CA VAL A 147 -8.19 7.87 0.85
C VAL A 147 -8.58 9.11 1.67
N LEU A 148 -9.85 9.17 2.08
CA LEU A 148 -10.41 10.23 2.90
C LEU A 148 -10.08 10.04 4.38
N GLY A 149 -9.80 11.16 5.07
CA GLY A 149 -9.61 11.12 6.51
C GLY A 149 -9.08 12.43 7.07
N PRO A 150 -8.65 12.48 8.33
CA PRO A 150 -8.10 13.68 8.94
C PRO A 150 -6.96 14.27 8.10
N GLY A 151 -7.05 15.57 7.79
CA GLY A 151 -6.08 16.26 6.91
C GLY A 151 -6.35 16.13 5.41
N HIS A 152 -7.31 15.27 4.98
CA HIS A 152 -7.63 15.02 3.56
C HIS A 152 -9.14 15.14 3.34
N ARG A 153 -9.71 16.32 3.62
CA ARG A 153 -11.17 16.54 3.63
C ARG A 153 -11.72 17.19 2.35
N TRP A 154 -10.91 17.88 1.55
CA TRP A 154 -11.40 18.62 0.38
C TRP A 154 -12.18 17.74 -0.62
N PRO A 155 -11.85 16.44 -0.84
CA PRO A 155 -12.57 15.63 -1.80
C PRO A 155 -14.00 15.24 -1.35
N TYR A 156 -14.36 15.47 -0.09
CA TYR A 156 -15.76 15.31 0.33
C TYR A 156 -16.73 16.16 -0.50
N LEU A 157 -16.26 17.30 -1.03
CA LEU A 157 -17.03 18.16 -1.92
C LEU A 157 -17.36 17.50 -3.27
N LEU A 158 -16.60 16.46 -3.65
CA LEU A 158 -16.83 15.71 -4.88
C LEU A 158 -17.82 14.53 -4.71
N LEU A 159 -18.17 14.14 -3.48
CA LEU A 159 -19.06 13.01 -3.23
C LEU A 159 -20.41 13.11 -3.94
N PRO A 160 -21.11 14.28 -3.97
CA PRO A 160 -22.36 14.39 -4.70
C PRO A 160 -22.18 14.13 -6.20
N LEU A 161 -21.07 14.60 -6.79
CA LEU A 161 -20.78 14.37 -8.20
C LEU A 161 -20.54 12.89 -8.50
N TYR A 162 -19.80 12.19 -7.62
CA TYR A 162 -19.61 10.74 -7.74
C TYR A 162 -20.93 9.98 -7.60
N ALA A 163 -21.80 10.37 -6.66
CA ALA A 163 -23.11 9.74 -6.48
C ALA A 163 -23.97 9.87 -7.74
N ILE A 164 -23.98 11.05 -8.38
CA ILE A 164 -24.68 11.28 -9.65
C ILE A 164 -24.07 10.42 -10.76
N ALA A 165 -22.74 10.38 -10.87
CA ALA A 165 -22.04 9.60 -11.89
C ALA A 165 -22.25 8.08 -11.72
N GLU A 166 -22.48 7.59 -10.50
CA GLU A 166 -22.84 6.19 -10.25
C GLU A 166 -24.27 5.83 -10.69
N LEU A 167 -25.18 6.81 -10.81
CA LEU A 167 -26.52 6.58 -11.30
C LEU A 167 -26.60 6.44 -12.82
N TRP A 168 -25.64 7.00 -13.55
CA TRP A 168 -25.63 7.00 -15.02
C TRP A 168 -24.96 5.73 -15.57
N PRO A 169 -25.61 4.89 -16.39
CA PRO A 169 -25.05 3.61 -16.84
C PRO A 169 -23.66 3.72 -17.50
N GLY A 170 -23.44 4.77 -18.30
CA GLY A 170 -22.17 4.98 -19.03
C GLY A 170 -20.98 5.42 -18.16
N THR A 171 -21.22 5.92 -16.95
CA THR A 171 -20.15 6.41 -16.03
C THR A 171 -20.04 5.59 -14.75
N ARG A 172 -21.00 4.73 -14.47
CA ARG A 172 -21.13 3.95 -13.23
C ARG A 172 -19.86 3.19 -12.87
N ASP A 173 -19.31 2.41 -13.81
CA ASP A 173 -18.16 1.56 -13.55
C ASP A 173 -16.89 2.39 -13.30
N THR A 174 -16.73 3.50 -14.03
CA THR A 174 -15.64 4.45 -13.81
C THR A 174 -15.80 5.16 -12.47
N ALA A 175 -16.98 5.62 -12.11
CA ALA A 175 -17.26 6.26 -10.82
C ALA A 175 -17.02 5.31 -9.64
N ARG A 176 -17.43 4.05 -9.74
CA ARG A 176 -17.15 3.03 -8.73
C ARG A 176 -15.65 2.73 -8.60
N ARG A 177 -14.94 2.58 -9.72
CA ARG A 177 -13.51 2.31 -9.75
C ARG A 177 -12.68 3.48 -9.20
N LEU A 178 -13.03 4.71 -9.54
CA LEU A 178 -12.38 5.94 -9.09
C LEU A 178 -13.04 6.52 -7.83
N GLY A 179 -13.86 5.74 -7.15
CA GLY A 179 -14.51 6.15 -5.91
C GLY A 179 -13.52 6.36 -4.77
N MET A 180 -14.00 7.01 -3.72
CA MET A 180 -13.19 7.31 -2.54
C MET A 180 -13.37 6.23 -1.49
N VAL A 181 -12.32 5.97 -0.71
CA VAL A 181 -12.37 5.10 0.47
C VAL A 181 -11.99 5.91 1.71
N THR A 182 -12.51 5.56 2.87
CA THR A 182 -12.09 6.19 4.12
C THR A 182 -10.80 5.55 4.65
N LEU A 183 -10.07 6.27 5.50
CA LEU A 183 -8.91 5.73 6.22
C LEU A 183 -9.27 4.46 7.01
N GLU A 184 -10.48 4.45 7.58
CA GLU A 184 -11.01 3.30 8.33
C GLU A 184 -11.22 2.08 7.41
N GLN A 185 -11.89 2.26 6.26
CA GLN A 185 -12.06 1.19 5.26
C GLN A 185 -10.72 0.68 4.75
N MET A 186 -9.80 1.60 4.43
CA MET A 186 -8.48 1.24 3.92
C MET A 186 -7.65 0.45 4.94
N SER A 187 -7.60 0.91 6.20
CA SER A 187 -6.85 0.23 7.25
C SER A 187 -7.46 -1.13 7.63
N ARG A 188 -8.80 -1.26 7.57
CA ARG A 188 -9.49 -2.53 7.76
C ARG A 188 -9.21 -3.50 6.62
N ALA A 189 -9.27 -3.05 5.36
CA ALA A 189 -8.94 -3.86 4.20
C ALA A 189 -7.48 -4.37 4.22
N LEU A 190 -6.54 -3.51 4.64
CA LEU A 190 -5.14 -3.90 4.83
C LEU A 190 -5.00 -4.96 5.93
N ALA A 191 -5.64 -4.78 7.09
CA ALA A 191 -5.59 -5.75 8.18
C ALA A 191 -6.19 -7.10 7.77
N ARG A 192 -7.31 -7.10 7.04
CA ARG A 192 -7.92 -8.31 6.49
C ARG A 192 -7.02 -8.99 5.46
N ALA A 193 -6.42 -8.22 4.54
CA ALA A 193 -5.49 -8.75 3.56
C ALA A 193 -4.30 -9.46 4.21
N ILE A 194 -3.74 -8.90 5.29
CA ILE A 194 -2.65 -9.51 6.07
C ILE A 194 -3.08 -10.86 6.66
N GLY A 195 -4.32 -10.98 7.13
CA GLY A 195 -4.85 -12.20 7.74
C GLY A 195 -5.30 -13.28 6.76
N ASP A 196 -5.45 -12.92 5.47
CA ASP A 196 -5.96 -13.82 4.43
C ASP A 196 -5.07 -13.75 3.18
N PRO A 197 -3.87 -14.36 3.21
CA PRO A 197 -2.97 -14.38 2.06
C PRO A 197 -3.53 -15.21 0.90
N PRO A 198 -3.32 -14.82 -0.36
CA PRO A 198 -3.67 -15.63 -1.51
C PRO A 198 -2.75 -16.87 -1.62
N PRO A 199 -3.11 -17.89 -2.40
CA PRO A 199 -2.23 -19.02 -2.64
C PRO A 199 -0.85 -18.62 -3.15
N ALA A 200 0.16 -19.43 -2.84
CA ALA A 200 1.55 -19.16 -3.23
C ALA A 200 1.68 -18.85 -4.73
N GLY A 201 2.43 -17.82 -5.08
CA GLY A 201 2.65 -17.40 -6.45
C GLY A 201 1.45 -16.72 -7.13
N THR A 202 0.31 -16.57 -6.43
CA THR A 202 -0.87 -15.90 -6.98
C THR A 202 -1.03 -14.48 -6.45
N ARG A 203 -1.83 -13.67 -7.15
CA ARG A 203 -2.08 -12.28 -6.79
C ARG A 203 -3.58 -12.02 -6.70
N ARG A 204 -3.99 -11.37 -5.62
CA ARG A 204 -5.36 -10.86 -5.42
C ARG A 204 -5.35 -9.35 -5.58
N VAL A 205 -6.27 -8.81 -6.34
CA VAL A 205 -6.47 -7.36 -6.47
C VAL A 205 -7.78 -6.98 -5.78
N LEU A 206 -7.71 -5.98 -4.91
CA LEU A 206 -8.87 -5.33 -4.29
C LEU A 206 -8.99 -3.92 -4.87
N ASP A 207 -10.01 -3.70 -5.66
CA ASP A 207 -10.40 -2.38 -6.14
C ASP A 207 -11.19 -1.59 -5.08
N VAL A 208 -11.68 -0.40 -5.42
CA VAL A 208 -12.44 0.44 -4.50
C VAL A 208 -13.67 -0.27 -3.91
N PRO A 209 -14.55 -0.95 -4.68
CA PRO A 209 -15.61 -1.78 -4.14
C PRO A 209 -15.12 -2.86 -3.17
N GLY A 210 -14.07 -3.60 -3.53
CA GLY A 210 -13.48 -4.63 -2.69
C GLY A 210 -12.89 -4.07 -1.38
N ILE A 211 -12.26 -2.90 -1.42
CA ILE A 211 -11.73 -2.21 -0.22
C ILE A 211 -12.87 -1.75 0.70
N ARG A 212 -13.98 -1.23 0.12
CA ARG A 212 -15.15 -0.80 0.90
C ARG A 212 -15.85 -1.95 1.60
N ALA A 213 -15.89 -3.13 0.97
CA ALA A 213 -16.56 -4.34 1.49
C ALA A 213 -15.71 -5.13 2.50
N ALA A 214 -14.41 -4.86 2.60
CA ALA A 214 -13.51 -5.53 3.54
C ALA A 214 -13.76 -4.99 4.99
#